data_4479512826fc45ac828c655beeae79b7
#
_entry.id   4479512826fc45ac828c655beeae79b7
#
_cell.length_a   1.000
_cell.length_b   1.000
_cell.length_c   1.000
_cell.angle_alpha   90.00
_cell.angle_beta   90.00
_cell.angle_gamma   90.00
#
_symmetry.space_group_name_H-M   'P 1'
#
loop_
_entity.id
_entity.type
_entity.pdbx_description
1 polymer ?
#
loop_
_entity_poly.entity_id
_entity_poly.type
_entity_poly.pdbx_seq_one_letter_code
_entity_poly.pdbx_strand_id
1 'polypeptide(L)'
;MDTTFIYNQVKAVTDSSIICGNIPDTLNTHLHDTIQVAYPQAEKIWGLTPEWGAVIIPTTVTIIVFILGYILNNFSKKKEKVEETITFRNTLFEWINLIQQPVNNQIKLLKKFSDAVKLNKSLQNERLVFSRNMVGKIEIATAENVIKYLLFNSSKPKIDKRAENAFNMISQIDFLKSLETEICKQYDAYQRESLALFSDWNNNIQQIQRLCSSIINNNEEGIMKDLKVIVYNWREDIQNNNAVDVNKVYGKLIVPILKRCEKHVLGQSNFSEVDGIKEGTLILANVYERWKSIAEGFSKMFADYAENANNSLMVLIASKKYFSENTEAKNWVYYLKLKNIAVLIRDKIHG
;
A
#
# COMPACT_ATOMS: atom_id res chain seq x y z
N MET A 1 -20.82 7.80 21.95
CA MET A 1 -21.16 9.10 22.56
C MET A 1 -22.06 9.83 21.60
N ASP A 2 -23.24 10.11 22.05
CA ASP A 2 -24.39 10.50 21.23
C ASP A 2 -24.23 11.93 20.72
N THR A 3 -24.15 12.10 19.41
CA THR A 3 -24.03 13.41 18.73
C THR A 3 -25.22 14.34 19.01
N THR A 4 -26.34 13.79 19.42
CA THR A 4 -27.54 14.49 19.82
C THR A 4 -27.35 15.31 21.12
N PHE A 5 -26.48 14.86 22.02
CA PHE A 5 -26.21 15.56 23.28
C PHE A 5 -25.40 16.85 23.09
N ILE A 6 -24.46 16.83 22.13
CA ILE A 6 -23.62 18.00 21.78
C ILE A 6 -24.46 19.08 21.09
N TYR A 7 -25.37 18.66 20.19
CA TYR A 7 -26.24 19.60 19.45
C TYR A 7 -27.19 20.36 20.37
N ASN A 8 -27.74 19.71 21.41
CA ASN A 8 -28.63 20.34 22.38
C ASN A 8 -27.90 21.29 23.32
N GLN A 9 -26.62 21.06 23.63
CA GLN A 9 -25.83 22.01 24.45
C GLN A 9 -25.45 23.27 23.67
N VAL A 10 -25.13 23.15 22.38
CA VAL A 10 -24.83 24.31 21.52
C VAL A 10 -26.07 25.15 21.27
N LYS A 11 -27.25 24.53 21.17
CA LYS A 11 -28.53 25.25 21.00
C LYS A 11 -28.93 26.02 22.27
N ALA A 12 -28.65 25.47 23.43
CA ALA A 12 -28.93 26.15 24.70
C ALA A 12 -28.06 27.40 24.93
N VAL A 13 -26.84 27.42 24.38
CA VAL A 13 -25.92 28.57 24.46
C VAL A 13 -26.26 29.65 23.44
N THR A 14 -26.78 29.27 22.28
CA THR A 14 -27.21 30.26 21.26
C THR A 14 -28.55 30.87 21.55
N ASP A 15 -29.48 30.14 22.21
CA ASP A 15 -30.77 30.70 22.59
C ASP A 15 -30.68 31.66 23.80
N SER A 16 -29.61 31.57 24.62
CA SER A 16 -29.40 32.55 25.73
C SER A 16 -28.84 33.91 25.28
N SER A 17 -28.41 34.06 24.05
CA SER A 17 -27.94 35.35 23.51
C SER A 17 -29.04 36.22 22.89
N ILE A 18 -30.28 35.75 22.84
CA ILE A 18 -31.43 36.49 22.25
C ILE A 18 -32.31 37.18 23.28
N ILE A 19 -32.02 37.05 24.59
CA ILE A 19 -32.83 37.68 25.65
C ILE A 19 -32.29 39.06 26.10
N CYS A 20 -31.34 39.66 25.37
CA CYS A 20 -30.91 41.03 25.63
C CYS A 20 -31.74 42.14 24.93
N GLY A 21 -32.90 41.85 24.46
CA GLY A 21 -33.78 42.82 23.83
C GLY A 21 -35.16 42.82 24.47
N ASN A 22 -35.34 43.48 25.59
CA ASN A 22 -36.54 44.05 26.15
C ASN A 22 -36.50 43.99 27.68
N ILE A 23 -35.60 44.75 28.31
CA ILE A 23 -35.71 45.11 29.72
C ILE A 23 -36.60 46.36 29.73
N PRO A 24 -37.76 46.30 30.37
CA PRO A 24 -38.62 47.51 30.50
C PRO A 24 -37.84 48.64 31.17
N ASP A 25 -37.96 49.84 30.62
CA ASP A 25 -37.31 51.06 31.13
C ASP A 25 -37.48 51.34 32.63
N THR A 26 -38.45 50.73 33.27
CA THR A 26 -38.73 50.84 34.73
C THR A 26 -37.65 50.12 35.57
N LEU A 27 -36.86 49.15 35.03
CA LEU A 27 -35.82 48.50 35.83
C LEU A 27 -34.49 49.27 35.79
N ASN A 28 -34.28 50.09 34.74
CA ASN A 28 -33.07 50.90 34.60
C ASN A 28 -33.01 52.10 35.58
N THR A 29 -34.16 52.67 35.97
CA THR A 29 -34.23 53.80 36.92
C THR A 29 -33.93 53.34 38.37
N HIS A 30 -34.39 52.14 38.75
CA HIS A 30 -34.12 51.64 40.12
C HIS A 30 -32.66 51.14 40.28
N LEU A 31 -32.00 50.67 39.25
CA LEU A 31 -30.59 50.25 39.31
C LEU A 31 -29.64 51.45 39.38
N HIS A 32 -29.98 52.57 38.75
CA HIS A 32 -29.18 53.78 38.79
C HIS A 32 -29.20 54.42 40.19
N ASP A 33 -30.37 54.46 40.85
CA ASP A 33 -30.50 55.07 42.20
C ASP A 33 -29.84 54.19 43.28
N THR A 34 -29.87 52.88 43.18
CA THR A 34 -29.26 51.97 44.17
C THR A 34 -27.70 51.94 44.05
N ILE A 35 -27.13 52.21 42.88
CA ILE A 35 -25.67 52.28 42.73
C ILE A 35 -25.09 53.60 43.22
N GLN A 36 -25.87 54.72 43.21
CA GLN A 36 -25.40 56.00 43.75
C GLN A 36 -25.32 56.07 45.27
N VAL A 37 -26.00 55.22 45.97
CA VAL A 37 -26.07 55.27 47.49
C VAL A 37 -24.94 54.41 48.12
N ALA A 38 -24.23 53.59 47.38
CA ALA A 38 -23.34 52.58 47.96
C ALA A 38 -21.83 52.93 47.92
N TYR A 39 -21.44 54.12 47.51
CA TYR A 39 -20.01 54.49 47.57
C TYR A 39 -19.78 55.42 48.81
N PRO A 40 -19.28 54.86 49.94
CA PRO A 40 -18.63 55.68 50.90
C PRO A 40 -17.40 56.35 50.22
N GLN A 41 -17.17 57.60 50.56
CA GLN A 41 -15.98 58.35 50.05
C GLN A 41 -14.72 57.53 50.34
N ALA A 42 -14.35 56.69 49.41
CA ALA A 42 -13.13 55.88 49.50
C ALA A 42 -11.93 56.76 49.25
N GLU A 43 -11.26 57.11 50.33
CA GLU A 43 -9.91 57.63 50.27
C GLU A 43 -9.05 56.81 49.29
N LYS A 44 -8.45 57.53 48.37
CA LYS A 44 -7.46 57.08 47.36
C LYS A 44 -7.12 55.57 47.40
N ILE A 45 -7.74 54.77 46.57
CA ILE A 45 -7.31 53.40 46.35
C ILE A 45 -6.05 53.46 45.49
N TRP A 46 -4.91 53.09 46.06
CA TRP A 46 -3.59 53.10 45.39
C TRP A 46 -3.14 54.50 44.90
N GLY A 47 -3.52 55.57 45.58
CA GLY A 47 -3.10 56.95 45.24
C GLY A 47 -3.83 57.57 44.04
N LEU A 48 -4.81 56.89 43.45
CA LEU A 48 -5.64 57.32 42.35
C LEU A 48 -6.93 57.97 42.85
N THR A 49 -7.37 59.05 42.21
CA THR A 49 -8.68 59.65 42.49
C THR A 49 -9.80 58.68 42.05
N PRO A 50 -11.00 58.71 42.66
CA PRO A 50 -12.12 57.84 42.32
C PRO A 50 -12.46 57.83 40.82
N GLU A 51 -12.30 58.92 40.13
CA GLU A 51 -12.52 59.09 38.69
C GLU A 51 -11.54 58.24 37.83
N TRP A 52 -10.26 58.23 38.22
CA TRP A 52 -9.24 57.43 37.55
C TRP A 52 -9.42 55.92 37.87
N GLY A 53 -9.85 55.59 39.07
CA GLY A 53 -10.19 54.21 39.46
C GLY A 53 -11.30 53.63 38.61
N ALA A 54 -12.35 54.42 38.35
CA ALA A 54 -13.51 53.99 37.55
C ALA A 54 -13.17 53.70 36.08
N VAL A 55 -12.07 54.28 35.52
CA VAL A 55 -11.63 54.03 34.15
C VAL A 55 -10.54 52.98 34.07
N ILE A 56 -9.56 53.03 34.97
CA ILE A 56 -8.38 52.16 34.92
C ILE A 56 -8.75 50.72 35.28
N ILE A 57 -9.58 50.46 36.29
CA ILE A 57 -9.94 49.10 36.73
C ILE A 57 -10.68 48.33 35.65
N PRO A 58 -11.77 48.86 35.06
CA PRO A 58 -12.46 48.12 33.98
C PRO A 58 -11.60 47.90 32.78
N THR A 59 -10.76 48.87 32.37
CA THR A 59 -9.86 48.75 31.25
C THR A 59 -8.81 47.70 31.49
N THR A 60 -8.21 47.69 32.69
CA THR A 60 -7.21 46.65 33.05
C THR A 60 -7.83 45.25 33.09
N VAL A 61 -9.02 45.11 33.68
CA VAL A 61 -9.76 43.83 33.69
C VAL A 61 -10.06 43.38 32.27
N THR A 62 -10.51 44.25 31.38
CA THR A 62 -10.77 43.95 29.96
C THR A 62 -9.53 43.46 29.26
N ILE A 63 -8.39 44.13 29.44
CA ILE A 63 -7.11 43.73 28.87
C ILE A 63 -6.69 42.34 29.39
N ILE A 64 -6.80 42.10 30.69
CA ILE A 64 -6.47 40.80 31.30
C ILE A 64 -7.37 39.70 30.73
N VAL A 65 -8.67 39.92 30.62
CA VAL A 65 -9.62 38.95 30.03
C VAL A 65 -9.30 38.68 28.58
N PHE A 66 -8.96 39.73 27.82
CA PHE A 66 -8.55 39.56 26.43
C PHE A 66 -7.25 38.74 26.27
N ILE A 67 -6.23 39.03 27.09
CA ILE A 67 -4.98 38.27 27.11
C ILE A 67 -5.22 36.82 27.51
N LEU A 68 -6.02 36.57 28.54
CA LEU A 68 -6.39 35.21 28.97
C LEU A 68 -7.17 34.49 27.88
N GLY A 69 -8.14 35.14 27.24
CA GLY A 69 -8.88 34.60 26.11
C GLY A 69 -7.97 34.23 24.93
N TYR A 70 -7.02 35.08 24.59
CA TYR A 70 -6.02 34.81 23.55
C TYR A 70 -5.13 33.62 23.91
N ILE A 71 -4.65 33.54 25.14
CA ILE A 71 -3.83 32.44 25.65
C ILE A 71 -4.64 31.13 25.61
N LEU A 72 -5.86 31.12 26.11
CA LEU A 72 -6.73 29.93 26.13
C LEU A 72 -7.07 29.45 24.71
N ASN A 73 -7.37 30.37 23.80
CA ASN A 73 -7.62 30.02 22.39
C ASN A 73 -6.39 29.40 21.71
N ASN A 74 -5.20 29.97 21.95
CA ASN A 74 -3.97 29.38 21.42
C ASN A 74 -3.66 28.00 22.04
N PHE A 75 -3.96 27.82 23.32
CA PHE A 75 -3.84 26.52 23.98
C PHE A 75 -4.82 25.49 23.40
N SER A 76 -6.09 25.89 23.19
CA SER A 76 -7.09 25.02 22.59
C SER A 76 -6.70 24.57 21.19
N LYS A 77 -6.27 25.52 20.33
CA LYS A 77 -5.78 25.21 18.97
C LYS A 77 -4.56 24.30 18.95
N LYS A 78 -3.61 24.50 19.88
CA LYS A 78 -2.45 23.59 19.99
C LYS A 78 -2.86 22.20 20.45
N LYS A 79 -3.78 22.10 21.40
CA LYS A 79 -4.32 20.83 21.90
C LYS A 79 -4.99 20.04 20.76
N GLU A 80 -5.86 20.68 20.00
CA GLU A 80 -6.54 20.09 18.85
C GLU A 80 -5.55 19.54 17.83
N LYS A 81 -4.52 20.32 17.44
CA LYS A 81 -3.47 19.86 16.52
C LYS A 81 -2.68 18.67 17.05
N VAL A 82 -2.43 18.61 18.35
CA VAL A 82 -1.75 17.46 18.97
C VAL A 82 -2.64 16.23 18.95
N GLU A 83 -3.92 16.37 19.26
CA GLU A 83 -4.89 15.27 19.22
C GLU A 83 -5.07 14.73 17.79
N GLU A 84 -5.19 15.61 16.79
CA GLU A 84 -5.19 15.23 15.37
C GLU A 84 -3.93 14.45 14.99
N THR A 85 -2.76 14.94 15.42
CA THR A 85 -1.47 14.31 15.13
C THR A 85 -1.38 12.89 15.71
N ILE A 86 -1.82 12.73 16.95
CA ILE A 86 -1.83 11.43 17.64
C ILE A 86 -2.81 10.48 16.95
N THR A 87 -4.00 10.96 16.65
CA THR A 87 -5.03 10.16 15.96
C THR A 87 -4.52 9.70 14.59
N PHE A 88 -3.95 10.61 13.79
CA PHE A 88 -3.37 10.26 12.52
C PHE A 88 -2.27 9.20 12.64
N ARG A 89 -1.30 9.42 13.55
CA ARG A 89 -0.19 8.48 13.77
C ARG A 89 -0.70 7.10 14.17
N ASN A 90 -1.63 7.03 15.12
CA ASN A 90 -2.19 5.76 15.57
C ASN A 90 -2.89 5.04 14.42
N THR A 91 -3.73 5.75 13.65
CA THR A 91 -4.42 5.17 12.48
C THR A 91 -3.43 4.68 11.44
N LEU A 92 -2.38 5.46 11.12
CA LEU A 92 -1.34 5.05 10.17
C LEU A 92 -0.57 3.82 10.65
N PHE A 93 -0.21 3.78 11.93
CA PHE A 93 0.56 2.67 12.50
C PHE A 93 -0.28 1.40 12.63
N GLU A 94 -1.57 1.54 12.91
CA GLU A 94 -2.51 0.43 12.94
C GLU A 94 -2.73 -0.14 11.53
N TRP A 95 -2.86 0.73 10.53
CA TRP A 95 -2.90 0.32 9.14
C TRP A 95 -1.63 -0.45 8.72
N ILE A 96 -0.43 0.04 9.08
CA ILE A 96 0.83 -0.68 8.80
C ILE A 96 0.80 -2.07 9.45
N ASN A 97 0.22 -2.24 10.63
CA ASN A 97 0.06 -3.56 11.25
C ASN A 97 -0.89 -4.45 10.45
N LEU A 98 -2.02 -3.89 10.02
CA LEU A 98 -3.05 -4.64 9.31
C LEU A 98 -2.59 -5.15 7.94
N ILE A 99 -1.75 -4.38 7.22
CA ILE A 99 -1.24 -4.81 5.91
C ILE A 99 -0.13 -5.85 5.97
N GLN A 100 0.52 -6.05 7.13
CA GLN A 100 1.65 -6.99 7.24
C GLN A 100 1.26 -8.40 6.81
N GLN A 101 0.15 -8.92 7.29
CA GLN A 101 -0.29 -10.26 6.95
C GLN A 101 -0.69 -10.42 5.47
N PRO A 102 -1.54 -9.55 4.87
CA PRO A 102 -1.84 -9.59 3.45
C PRO A 102 -0.61 -9.50 2.56
N VAL A 103 0.31 -8.55 2.84
CA VAL A 103 1.54 -8.38 2.06
C VAL A 103 2.44 -9.61 2.17
N ASN A 104 2.65 -10.16 3.37
CA ASN A 104 3.43 -11.37 3.56
C ASN A 104 2.81 -12.58 2.85
N ASN A 105 1.49 -12.69 2.83
CA ASN A 105 0.79 -13.74 2.07
C ASN A 105 1.03 -13.57 0.57
N GLN A 106 0.93 -12.33 0.05
CA GLN A 106 1.19 -12.06 -1.36
C GLN A 106 2.64 -12.37 -1.75
N ILE A 107 3.61 -12.03 -0.90
CA ILE A 107 5.03 -12.38 -1.09
C ILE A 107 5.20 -13.89 -1.24
N LYS A 108 4.57 -14.69 -0.37
CA LYS A 108 4.62 -16.16 -0.45
C LYS A 108 3.98 -16.68 -1.73
N LEU A 109 2.84 -16.10 -2.14
CA LEU A 109 2.16 -16.49 -3.38
C LEU A 109 2.98 -16.15 -4.63
N LEU A 110 3.62 -14.99 -4.66
CA LEU A 110 4.50 -14.58 -5.76
C LEU A 110 5.72 -15.51 -5.88
N LYS A 111 6.36 -15.86 -4.77
CA LYS A 111 7.49 -16.81 -4.76
C LYS A 111 7.04 -18.18 -5.26
N LYS A 112 5.93 -18.70 -4.73
CA LYS A 112 5.37 -19.98 -5.16
C LYS A 112 5.05 -19.99 -6.66
N PHE A 113 4.46 -18.90 -7.17
CA PHE A 113 4.17 -18.75 -8.59
C PHE A 113 5.45 -18.69 -9.44
N SER A 114 6.44 -17.90 -9.01
CA SER A 114 7.75 -17.83 -9.67
C SER A 114 8.39 -19.20 -9.81
N ASP A 115 8.41 -19.99 -8.73
CA ASP A 115 8.95 -21.34 -8.73
C ASP A 115 8.13 -22.28 -9.64
N ALA A 116 6.81 -22.18 -9.60
CA ALA A 116 5.92 -22.99 -10.43
C ALA A 116 6.15 -22.70 -11.93
N VAL A 117 6.26 -21.42 -12.31
CA VAL A 117 6.57 -21.02 -13.70
C VAL A 117 7.93 -21.55 -14.15
N LYS A 118 8.95 -21.46 -13.29
CA LYS A 118 10.30 -21.96 -13.59
C LYS A 118 10.34 -23.48 -13.75
N LEU A 119 9.55 -24.21 -12.96
CA LEU A 119 9.52 -25.68 -12.94
C LEU A 119 8.44 -26.25 -13.88
N ASN A 120 7.71 -25.40 -14.59
CA ASN A 120 6.63 -25.84 -15.47
C ASN A 120 7.16 -26.79 -16.55
N LYS A 121 6.56 -27.95 -16.67
CA LYS A 121 6.92 -29.00 -17.62
C LYS A 121 5.87 -29.24 -18.70
N SER A 122 4.74 -28.56 -18.62
CA SER A 122 3.56 -28.89 -19.44
C SER A 122 3.12 -27.78 -20.36
N LEU A 123 3.79 -26.62 -20.41
CA LEU A 123 3.33 -25.39 -21.09
C LEU A 123 1.94 -24.90 -20.62
N GLN A 124 1.36 -25.51 -19.59
CA GLN A 124 0.08 -25.07 -19.05
C GLN A 124 0.26 -23.79 -18.26
N ASN A 125 -0.77 -22.94 -18.29
CA ASN A 125 -0.77 -21.72 -17.52
C ASN A 125 -0.77 -22.02 -16.03
N GLU A 126 0.26 -21.55 -15.34
CA GLU A 126 0.27 -21.50 -13.90
C GLU A 126 -0.69 -20.41 -13.40
N ARG A 127 -1.43 -20.71 -12.34
CA ARG A 127 -2.38 -19.77 -11.76
C ARG A 127 -1.76 -19.02 -10.60
N LEU A 128 -1.73 -17.70 -10.72
CA LEU A 128 -1.40 -16.84 -9.59
C LEU A 128 -2.67 -16.51 -8.82
N VAL A 129 -2.65 -16.83 -7.53
CA VAL A 129 -3.70 -16.40 -6.61
C VAL A 129 -3.35 -15.02 -6.08
N PHE A 130 -4.24 -14.05 -6.32
CA PHE A 130 -4.08 -12.69 -5.81
C PHE A 130 -4.81 -12.52 -4.48
N SER A 131 -4.14 -11.86 -3.55
CA SER A 131 -4.80 -11.25 -2.41
C SER A 131 -5.37 -9.90 -2.90
N ARG A 132 -6.64 -9.85 -3.28
CA ARG A 132 -7.31 -8.59 -3.62
C ARG A 132 -7.24 -7.65 -2.43
N ASN A 133 -6.93 -6.38 -2.67
CA ASN A 133 -6.73 -5.35 -1.66
C ASN A 133 -5.57 -5.64 -0.69
N MET A 134 -4.43 -6.03 -1.21
CA MET A 134 -3.21 -6.28 -0.43
C MET A 134 -2.88 -5.11 0.52
N VAL A 135 -3.07 -3.90 0.06
CA VAL A 135 -2.74 -2.66 0.81
C VAL A 135 -3.99 -2.03 1.44
N GLY A 136 -5.19 -2.43 1.02
CA GLY A 136 -6.43 -1.81 1.45
C GLY A 136 -6.58 -0.35 0.98
N LYS A 137 -7.73 0.25 1.25
CA LYS A 137 -7.92 1.69 1.01
C LYS A 137 -7.41 2.47 2.22
N ILE A 138 -6.28 3.15 2.07
CA ILE A 138 -5.85 4.15 3.04
C ILE A 138 -5.95 5.53 2.40
N GLU A 139 -7.08 6.18 2.62
CA GLU A 139 -7.34 7.54 2.11
C GLU A 139 -6.56 8.60 2.90
N ILE A 140 -6.23 8.30 4.17
CA ILE A 140 -5.58 9.24 5.10
C ILE A 140 -4.08 9.40 4.79
N ALA A 141 -3.41 8.38 4.25
CA ALA A 141 -1.96 8.40 4.01
C ALA A 141 -1.60 9.11 2.69
N THR A 142 -2.04 10.36 2.53
CA THR A 142 -1.49 11.24 1.50
C THR A 142 -0.11 11.75 1.92
N ALA A 143 0.76 12.05 0.95
CA ALA A 143 2.09 12.59 1.23
C ALA A 143 2.01 13.84 2.11
N GLU A 144 1.03 14.74 1.85
CA GLU A 144 0.80 15.94 2.64
C GLU A 144 0.49 15.64 4.09
N ASN A 145 -0.44 14.71 4.37
CA ASN A 145 -0.82 14.34 5.72
C ASN A 145 0.33 13.65 6.47
N VAL A 146 1.07 12.75 5.80
CA VAL A 146 2.23 12.08 6.40
C VAL A 146 3.29 13.11 6.81
N ILE A 147 3.64 14.04 5.92
CA ILE A 147 4.59 15.12 6.22
C ILE A 147 4.05 16.01 7.34
N LYS A 148 2.82 16.51 7.23
CA LYS A 148 2.18 17.40 8.21
C LYS A 148 2.20 16.81 9.61
N TYR A 149 1.80 15.55 9.78
CA TYR A 149 1.60 14.97 11.10
C TYR A 149 2.83 14.23 11.65
N LEU A 150 3.69 13.64 10.81
CA LEU A 150 4.91 13.00 11.28
C LEU A 150 6.03 13.99 11.61
N LEU A 151 6.09 15.13 10.92
CA LEU A 151 7.08 16.19 11.19
C LEU A 151 6.60 17.23 12.20
N PHE A 152 5.34 17.17 12.64
CA PHE A 152 4.79 18.11 13.61
C PHE A 152 5.59 18.11 14.92
N ASN A 153 5.94 19.29 15.42
CA ASN A 153 6.74 19.51 16.64
C ASN A 153 8.11 18.86 16.68
N SER A 154 8.76 18.67 15.52
CA SER A 154 10.12 18.16 15.48
C SER A 154 11.13 19.23 15.90
N SER A 155 12.01 18.93 16.84
CA SER A 155 13.15 19.78 17.17
C SER A 155 14.17 19.80 16.01
N LYS A 156 14.80 20.98 15.76
CA LYS A 156 15.70 21.18 14.61
C LYS A 156 16.76 20.09 14.37
N PRO A 157 17.50 19.57 15.37
CA PRO A 157 18.56 18.59 15.09
C PRO A 157 18.05 17.20 14.67
N LYS A 158 16.75 16.93 14.79
CA LYS A 158 16.14 15.63 14.42
C LYS A 158 15.25 15.70 13.18
N ILE A 159 15.07 16.91 12.62
CA ILE A 159 14.10 17.11 11.53
C ILE A 159 14.52 16.37 10.26
N ASP A 160 15.81 16.35 9.93
CA ASP A 160 16.31 15.73 8.71
C ASP A 160 16.06 14.19 8.74
N LYS A 161 16.41 13.55 9.85
CA LYS A 161 16.18 12.11 9.99
C LYS A 161 14.69 11.74 10.06
N ARG A 162 13.87 12.60 10.64
CA ARG A 162 12.40 12.43 10.63
C ARG A 162 11.83 12.62 9.24
N ALA A 163 12.30 13.63 8.51
CA ALA A 163 11.92 13.86 7.12
C ALA A 163 12.29 12.66 6.25
N GLU A 164 13.51 12.16 6.34
CA GLU A 164 13.96 10.95 5.64
C GLU A 164 13.03 9.76 5.92
N ASN A 165 12.73 9.45 7.18
CA ASN A 165 11.84 8.34 7.52
C ASN A 165 10.39 8.59 7.05
N ALA A 166 9.90 9.83 7.07
CA ALA A 166 8.59 10.17 6.55
C ALA A 166 8.52 10.00 5.03
N PHE A 167 9.53 10.49 4.29
CA PHE A 167 9.62 10.31 2.84
C PHE A 167 9.77 8.84 2.45
N ASN A 168 10.59 8.07 3.17
CA ASN A 168 10.69 6.63 2.98
C ASN A 168 9.34 5.96 3.18
N MET A 169 8.59 6.32 4.22
CA MET A 169 7.26 5.77 4.46
C MET A 169 6.29 6.08 3.32
N ILE A 170 6.25 7.32 2.83
CA ILE A 170 5.42 7.73 1.69
C ILE A 170 5.78 6.91 0.45
N SER A 171 7.06 6.88 0.10
CA SER A 171 7.54 6.14 -1.07
C SER A 171 7.16 4.67 -1.03
N GLN A 172 7.27 4.02 0.13
CA GLN A 172 6.90 2.61 0.25
C GLN A 172 5.39 2.38 0.22
N ILE A 173 4.59 3.29 0.76
CA ILE A 173 3.11 3.24 0.65
C ILE A 173 2.70 3.33 -0.82
N ASP A 174 3.23 4.30 -1.55
CA ASP A 174 2.92 4.51 -2.97
C ASP A 174 3.41 3.35 -3.84
N PHE A 175 4.60 2.82 -3.54
CA PHE A 175 5.11 1.63 -4.19
C PHE A 175 4.18 0.42 -3.98
N LEU A 176 3.78 0.11 -2.75
CA LEU A 176 2.89 -1.02 -2.47
C LEU A 176 1.50 -0.86 -3.12
N LYS A 177 0.98 0.38 -3.22
CA LYS A 177 -0.26 0.66 -3.97
C LYS A 177 -0.15 0.38 -5.46
N SER A 178 0.99 0.76 -6.07
CA SER A 178 1.23 0.54 -7.49
C SER A 178 1.57 -0.91 -7.82
N LEU A 179 2.20 -1.62 -6.89
CA LEU A 179 2.67 -2.99 -7.07
C LEU A 179 1.53 -3.96 -7.40
N GLU A 180 0.37 -3.84 -6.74
CA GLU A 180 -0.80 -4.69 -7.01
C GLU A 180 -1.25 -4.57 -8.47
N THR A 181 -1.33 -3.34 -8.98
CA THR A 181 -1.70 -3.08 -10.38
C THR A 181 -0.67 -3.63 -11.35
N GLU A 182 0.62 -3.46 -11.05
CA GLU A 182 1.70 -3.94 -11.91
C GLU A 182 1.76 -5.47 -11.93
N ILE A 183 1.59 -6.14 -10.79
CA ILE A 183 1.50 -7.60 -10.71
C ILE A 183 0.35 -8.11 -11.59
N CYS A 184 -0.85 -7.51 -11.50
CA CYS A 184 -1.98 -7.91 -12.34
C CYS A 184 -1.68 -7.76 -13.83
N LYS A 185 -1.12 -6.63 -14.23
CA LYS A 185 -0.75 -6.35 -15.63
C LYS A 185 0.27 -7.36 -16.17
N GLN A 186 1.28 -7.68 -15.41
CA GLN A 186 2.32 -8.62 -15.81
C GLN A 186 1.82 -10.08 -15.79
N TYR A 187 0.92 -10.41 -14.89
CA TYR A 187 0.26 -11.72 -14.92
C TYR A 187 -0.63 -11.91 -16.14
N ASP A 188 -1.39 -10.88 -16.53
CA ASP A 188 -2.17 -10.91 -17.77
C ASP A 188 -1.29 -11.04 -19.01
N ALA A 189 -0.11 -10.39 -19.02
CA ALA A 189 0.87 -10.56 -20.09
C ALA A 189 1.39 -12.00 -20.14
N TYR A 190 1.80 -12.55 -19.00
CA TYR A 190 2.22 -13.96 -18.89
C TYR A 190 1.14 -14.91 -19.42
N GLN A 191 -0.11 -14.73 -19.00
CA GLN A 191 -1.20 -15.61 -19.45
C GLN A 191 -1.40 -15.56 -20.96
N ARG A 192 -1.40 -14.37 -21.56
CA ARG A 192 -1.56 -14.23 -23.00
C ARG A 192 -0.43 -14.90 -23.78
N GLU A 193 0.81 -14.67 -23.37
CA GLU A 193 1.97 -15.27 -24.05
C GLU A 193 2.03 -16.78 -23.87
N SER A 194 1.75 -17.26 -22.65
CA SER A 194 1.74 -18.68 -22.35
C SER A 194 0.63 -19.43 -23.11
N LEU A 195 -0.58 -18.84 -23.22
CA LEU A 195 -1.67 -19.42 -24.02
C LEU A 195 -1.35 -19.47 -25.51
N ALA A 196 -0.75 -18.43 -26.07
CA ALA A 196 -0.33 -18.41 -27.47
C ALA A 196 0.69 -19.53 -27.76
N LEU A 197 1.72 -19.64 -26.93
CA LEU A 197 2.73 -20.67 -27.08
C LEU A 197 2.17 -22.09 -26.89
N PHE A 198 1.24 -22.28 -25.96
CA PHE A 198 0.55 -23.55 -25.77
C PHE A 198 -0.28 -23.95 -26.99
N SER A 199 -0.98 -23.00 -27.60
CA SER A 199 -1.72 -23.21 -28.85
C SER A 199 -0.78 -23.59 -30.00
N ASP A 200 0.28 -22.82 -30.19
CA ASP A 200 1.29 -23.06 -31.24
C ASP A 200 1.95 -24.44 -31.08
N TRP A 201 2.31 -24.79 -29.84
CA TRP A 201 2.88 -26.09 -29.53
C TRP A 201 1.90 -27.21 -29.85
N ASN A 202 0.66 -27.15 -29.41
CA ASN A 202 -0.34 -28.19 -29.61
C ASN A 202 -0.65 -28.41 -31.12
N ASN A 203 -0.76 -27.32 -31.88
CA ASN A 203 -1.02 -27.39 -33.30
C ASN A 203 0.14 -28.08 -34.05
N ASN A 204 1.36 -27.68 -33.76
CA ASN A 204 2.53 -28.22 -34.44
C ASN A 204 2.88 -29.63 -33.99
N ILE A 205 2.73 -29.98 -32.71
CA ILE A 205 2.98 -31.34 -32.23
C ILE A 205 2.00 -32.36 -32.84
N GLN A 206 0.72 -31.96 -32.99
CA GLN A 206 -0.27 -32.82 -33.66
C GLN A 206 0.09 -33.04 -35.13
N GLN A 207 0.56 -32.00 -35.81
CA GLN A 207 1.01 -32.14 -37.21
C GLN A 207 2.19 -33.09 -37.30
N ILE A 208 3.21 -32.92 -36.45
CA ILE A 208 4.39 -33.83 -36.44
C ILE A 208 3.97 -35.25 -36.08
N GLN A 209 3.06 -35.45 -35.14
CA GLN A 209 2.55 -36.79 -34.79
C GLN A 209 1.88 -37.50 -35.99
N ARG A 210 1.12 -36.74 -36.80
CA ARG A 210 0.53 -37.30 -38.07
C ARG A 210 1.59 -37.67 -39.04
N LEU A 211 2.59 -36.81 -39.30
CA LEU A 211 3.71 -37.09 -40.21
C LEU A 211 4.56 -38.26 -39.69
N CYS A 212 4.83 -38.32 -38.38
CA CYS A 212 5.51 -39.46 -37.78
C CYS A 212 4.72 -40.80 -37.92
N SER A 213 3.41 -40.74 -37.91
CA SER A 213 2.55 -41.92 -38.12
C SER A 213 2.61 -42.42 -39.58
N SER A 214 2.67 -41.50 -40.55
CA SER A 214 2.92 -41.79 -41.96
C SER A 214 4.25 -42.52 -42.15
N ILE A 215 5.33 -42.02 -41.52
CA ILE A 215 6.68 -42.64 -41.61
C ILE A 215 6.69 -44.08 -41.07
N ILE A 216 5.98 -44.33 -39.94
CA ILE A 216 5.97 -45.69 -39.35
C ILE A 216 5.32 -46.69 -40.26
N ASN A 217 4.31 -46.28 -41.02
CA ASN A 217 3.55 -47.16 -41.90
C ASN A 217 4.22 -47.40 -43.25
N ASN A 218 5.22 -46.60 -43.62
CA ASN A 218 5.95 -46.75 -44.87
C ASN A 218 7.24 -47.59 -44.67
N ASN A 219 7.49 -48.55 -45.57
CA ASN A 219 8.67 -49.39 -45.54
C ASN A 219 9.84 -48.75 -46.33
N GLU A 220 10.19 -47.52 -46.00
CA GLU A 220 11.21 -46.78 -46.72
C GLU A 220 12.62 -46.96 -46.13
N GLU A 221 13.64 -46.78 -46.99
CA GLU A 221 15.06 -46.87 -46.65
C GLU A 221 15.66 -45.47 -46.34
N GLY A 222 16.86 -45.43 -45.79
CA GLY A 222 17.62 -44.20 -45.58
C GLY A 222 17.15 -43.38 -44.38
N ILE A 223 16.95 -42.07 -44.56
CA ILE A 223 16.58 -41.13 -43.48
C ILE A 223 15.26 -41.50 -42.77
N MET A 224 14.30 -42.03 -43.52
CA MET A 224 13.01 -42.45 -43.01
C MET A 224 13.12 -43.58 -41.97
N LYS A 225 14.05 -44.50 -42.17
CA LYS A 225 14.36 -45.58 -41.23
C LYS A 225 14.88 -45.03 -39.91
N ASP A 226 15.78 -44.03 -39.97
CA ASP A 226 16.35 -43.41 -38.78
C ASP A 226 15.31 -42.60 -38.02
N LEU A 227 14.48 -41.82 -38.72
CA LEU A 227 13.35 -41.09 -38.12
C LEU A 227 12.35 -42.04 -37.48
N LYS A 228 12.10 -43.21 -38.11
CA LYS A 228 11.23 -44.24 -37.53
C LYS A 228 11.74 -44.74 -36.19
N VAL A 229 13.03 -44.97 -36.04
CA VAL A 229 13.65 -45.36 -34.76
C VAL A 229 13.47 -44.29 -33.68
N ILE A 230 13.71 -43.01 -34.04
CA ILE A 230 13.53 -41.89 -33.10
C ILE A 230 12.07 -41.80 -32.60
N VAL A 231 11.11 -41.91 -33.53
CA VAL A 231 9.68 -41.84 -33.21
C VAL A 231 9.22 -43.04 -32.38
N TYR A 232 9.73 -44.26 -32.67
CA TYR A 232 9.42 -45.45 -31.89
C TYR A 232 9.90 -45.32 -30.45
N ASN A 233 11.15 -44.92 -30.22
CA ASN A 233 11.73 -44.74 -28.92
C ASN A 233 10.96 -43.67 -28.10
N TRP A 234 10.51 -42.60 -28.77
CA TRP A 234 9.69 -41.58 -28.13
C TRP A 234 8.29 -42.10 -27.74
N ARG A 235 7.63 -42.91 -28.59
CA ARG A 235 6.32 -43.51 -28.27
C ARG A 235 6.40 -44.48 -27.11
N GLU A 236 7.41 -45.31 -27.00
CA GLU A 236 7.64 -46.17 -25.85
C GLU A 236 7.77 -45.36 -24.54
N ASP A 237 8.51 -44.27 -24.58
CA ASP A 237 8.69 -43.40 -23.44
C ASP A 237 7.35 -42.75 -22.97
N ILE A 238 6.46 -42.40 -23.91
CA ILE A 238 5.13 -41.81 -23.58
C ILE A 238 4.18 -42.87 -23.00
N GLN A 239 4.18 -44.07 -23.55
CA GLN A 239 3.32 -45.15 -23.07
C GLN A 239 3.67 -45.56 -21.63
N ASN A 240 4.93 -45.42 -21.26
CA ASN A 240 5.42 -45.72 -19.90
C ASN A 240 5.27 -44.55 -18.90
N ASN A 241 4.99 -43.33 -19.35
CA ASN A 241 4.89 -42.13 -18.51
C ASN A 241 3.62 -41.35 -18.86
N ASN A 242 2.61 -41.41 -17.97
CA ASN A 242 1.28 -40.82 -18.14
C ASN A 242 1.24 -39.27 -18.31
N ALA A 243 2.37 -38.57 -18.33
CA ALA A 243 2.41 -37.12 -18.47
C ALA A 243 3.39 -36.70 -19.58
N VAL A 244 2.92 -35.86 -20.49
CA VAL A 244 3.73 -35.26 -21.54
C VAL A 244 4.61 -34.17 -20.95
N ASP A 245 5.84 -34.50 -20.62
CA ASP A 245 6.88 -33.52 -20.24
C ASP A 245 7.48 -32.88 -21.50
N VAL A 246 7.23 -31.57 -21.68
CA VAL A 246 7.71 -30.83 -22.87
C VAL A 246 9.22 -30.88 -23.01
N ASN A 247 9.96 -30.88 -21.90
CA ASN A 247 11.41 -31.00 -21.92
C ASN A 247 11.86 -32.38 -22.47
N LYS A 248 11.13 -33.45 -22.12
CA LYS A 248 11.38 -34.76 -22.67
C LYS A 248 11.05 -34.84 -24.16
N VAL A 249 9.92 -34.25 -24.57
CA VAL A 249 9.56 -34.18 -26.01
C VAL A 249 10.65 -33.42 -26.78
N TYR A 250 11.09 -32.28 -26.27
CA TYR A 250 12.17 -31.52 -26.90
C TYR A 250 13.46 -32.32 -26.99
N GLY A 251 13.92 -32.90 -25.90
CA GLY A 251 15.20 -33.65 -25.88
C GLY A 251 15.18 -34.99 -26.60
N LYS A 252 14.06 -35.74 -26.56
CA LYS A 252 13.98 -37.11 -27.10
C LYS A 252 13.36 -37.20 -28.49
N LEU A 253 12.58 -36.23 -28.90
CA LEU A 253 11.96 -36.19 -30.23
C LEU A 253 12.51 -35.07 -31.12
N ILE A 254 12.34 -33.81 -30.66
CA ILE A 254 12.60 -32.63 -31.49
C ILE A 254 14.09 -32.52 -31.85
N VAL A 255 14.98 -32.52 -30.86
CA VAL A 255 16.42 -32.37 -31.07
C VAL A 255 17.00 -33.52 -31.91
N PRO A 256 16.69 -34.81 -31.67
CA PRO A 256 17.17 -35.91 -32.52
C PRO A 256 16.68 -35.81 -33.95
N ILE A 257 15.40 -35.43 -34.18
CA ILE A 257 14.87 -35.24 -35.54
C ILE A 257 15.64 -34.12 -36.26
N LEU A 258 15.80 -32.96 -35.63
CA LEU A 258 16.54 -31.83 -36.22
C LEU A 258 17.98 -32.23 -36.61
N LYS A 259 18.71 -32.83 -35.66
CA LYS A 259 20.09 -33.31 -35.93
C LYS A 259 20.17 -34.29 -37.06
N ARG A 260 19.15 -35.14 -37.23
CA ARG A 260 19.13 -36.09 -38.32
C ARG A 260 18.81 -35.43 -39.66
N CYS A 261 17.86 -34.50 -39.67
CA CYS A 261 17.49 -33.75 -40.87
C CYS A 261 18.58 -32.76 -41.30
N GLU A 262 19.41 -32.22 -40.41
CA GLU A 262 20.54 -31.34 -40.73
C GLU A 262 21.65 -32.07 -41.50
N LYS A 263 21.89 -33.36 -41.23
CA LYS A 263 22.88 -34.17 -41.89
C LYS A 263 22.51 -34.56 -43.32
N HIS A 264 21.24 -34.45 -43.68
CA HIS A 264 20.76 -34.66 -45.04
C HIS A 264 20.67 -33.33 -45.76
N VAL A 265 21.63 -33.12 -46.67
CA VAL A 265 21.74 -31.91 -47.50
C VAL A 265 20.50 -31.76 -48.37
N LEU A 266 19.90 -30.57 -48.36
CA LEU A 266 18.87 -30.14 -49.26
C LEU A 266 19.22 -30.52 -50.72
N GLY A 267 18.45 -31.41 -51.32
CA GLY A 267 18.56 -31.75 -52.74
C GLY A 267 18.68 -33.23 -53.11
N GLN A 268 18.75 -34.14 -52.10
CA GLN A 268 18.83 -35.59 -52.39
C GLN A 268 17.55 -36.37 -52.08
N SER A 269 16.55 -35.77 -51.46
CA SER A 269 15.30 -36.49 -51.16
C SER A 269 14.14 -35.96 -51.99
N ASN A 270 13.57 -36.84 -52.81
CA ASN A 270 12.26 -36.65 -53.42
C ASN A 270 11.10 -36.71 -52.38
N PHE A 271 11.38 -36.43 -51.10
CA PHE A 271 10.44 -36.65 -50.01
C PHE A 271 9.96 -35.31 -49.42
N SER A 272 8.84 -34.80 -49.93
CA SER A 272 8.12 -33.64 -49.34
C SER A 272 7.76 -33.86 -47.85
N GLU A 273 7.63 -35.10 -47.40
CA GLU A 273 7.33 -35.47 -46.03
C GLU A 273 8.51 -35.17 -45.08
N VAL A 274 9.75 -35.36 -45.50
CA VAL A 274 10.95 -35.05 -44.70
C VAL A 274 11.09 -33.54 -44.48
N ASP A 275 10.81 -32.76 -45.52
CA ASP A 275 10.83 -31.29 -45.42
C ASP A 275 9.75 -30.79 -44.49
N GLY A 276 8.53 -31.34 -44.54
CA GLY A 276 7.45 -31.01 -43.62
C GLY A 276 7.76 -31.36 -42.15
N ILE A 277 8.42 -32.50 -41.91
CA ILE A 277 8.88 -32.88 -40.56
C ILE A 277 9.96 -31.94 -40.06
N LYS A 278 10.94 -31.61 -40.90
CA LYS A 278 12.00 -30.67 -40.55
C LYS A 278 11.44 -29.29 -40.19
N GLU A 279 10.57 -28.74 -41.03
CA GLU A 279 9.94 -27.44 -40.81
C GLU A 279 9.10 -27.42 -39.51
N GLY A 280 8.20 -28.39 -39.36
CA GLY A 280 7.38 -28.47 -38.14
C GLY A 280 8.21 -28.70 -36.87
N THR A 281 9.30 -29.46 -36.96
CA THR A 281 10.20 -29.67 -35.81
C THR A 281 10.99 -28.41 -35.47
N LEU A 282 11.39 -27.62 -36.50
CA LEU A 282 12.06 -26.33 -36.30
C LEU A 282 11.11 -25.33 -35.63
N ILE A 283 9.83 -25.28 -36.03
CA ILE A 283 8.81 -24.45 -35.39
C ILE A 283 8.66 -24.85 -33.91
N LEU A 284 8.55 -26.14 -33.60
CA LEU A 284 8.45 -26.61 -32.22
C LEU A 284 9.68 -26.29 -31.40
N ALA A 285 10.87 -26.37 -31.95
CA ALA A 285 12.10 -25.97 -31.29
C ALA A 285 12.09 -24.48 -30.95
N ASN A 286 11.65 -23.62 -31.86
CA ASN A 286 11.52 -22.19 -31.63
C ASN A 286 10.47 -21.88 -30.57
N VAL A 287 9.32 -22.57 -30.58
CA VAL A 287 8.27 -22.42 -29.56
C VAL A 287 8.80 -22.82 -28.16
N TYR A 288 9.56 -23.91 -28.09
CA TYR A 288 10.16 -24.37 -26.83
C TYR A 288 11.18 -23.35 -26.27
N GLU A 289 12.11 -22.89 -27.10
CA GLU A 289 13.13 -21.93 -26.64
C GLU A 289 12.49 -20.60 -26.24
N ARG A 290 11.49 -20.14 -26.99
CA ARG A 290 10.69 -18.95 -26.61
C ARG A 290 9.96 -19.13 -25.30
N TRP A 291 9.29 -20.29 -25.10
CA TRP A 291 8.63 -20.62 -23.86
C TRP A 291 9.60 -20.63 -22.68
N LYS A 292 10.76 -21.24 -22.83
CA LYS A 292 11.79 -21.27 -21.79
C LYS A 292 12.25 -19.86 -21.41
N SER A 293 12.54 -19.02 -22.39
CA SER A 293 12.94 -17.62 -22.17
C SER A 293 11.85 -16.82 -21.44
N ILE A 294 10.60 -16.99 -21.83
CA ILE A 294 9.44 -16.34 -21.21
C ILE A 294 9.27 -16.84 -19.77
N ALA A 295 9.34 -18.14 -19.54
CA ALA A 295 9.24 -18.72 -18.21
C ALA A 295 10.33 -18.20 -17.26
N GLU A 296 11.58 -18.14 -17.73
CA GLU A 296 12.71 -17.59 -16.98
C GLU A 296 12.50 -16.09 -16.69
N GLY A 297 12.08 -15.31 -17.69
CA GLY A 297 11.82 -13.87 -17.55
C GLY A 297 10.72 -13.56 -16.55
N PHE A 298 9.56 -14.18 -16.68
CA PHE A 298 8.45 -13.98 -15.75
C PHE A 298 8.75 -14.53 -14.36
N SER A 299 9.37 -15.70 -14.24
CA SER A 299 9.80 -16.24 -12.95
C SER A 299 10.69 -15.25 -12.20
N LYS A 300 11.72 -14.71 -12.85
CA LYS A 300 12.60 -13.70 -12.25
C LYS A 300 11.83 -12.45 -11.85
N MET A 301 11.01 -11.92 -12.73
CA MET A 301 10.23 -10.70 -12.47
C MET A 301 9.29 -10.85 -11.27
N PHE A 302 8.58 -11.98 -11.14
CA PHE A 302 7.71 -12.22 -9.99
C PHE A 302 8.49 -12.47 -8.70
N ALA A 303 9.69 -13.06 -8.78
CA ALA A 303 10.60 -13.15 -7.63
C ALA A 303 11.07 -11.75 -7.18
N ASP A 304 11.43 -10.88 -8.11
CA ASP A 304 11.83 -9.49 -7.84
C ASP A 304 10.67 -8.69 -7.20
N TYR A 305 9.43 -8.89 -7.66
CA TYR A 305 8.26 -8.28 -7.02
C TYR A 305 8.08 -8.76 -5.58
N ALA A 306 8.29 -10.04 -5.32
CA ALA A 306 8.20 -10.58 -3.96
C ALA A 306 9.28 -9.99 -3.04
N GLU A 307 10.49 -9.84 -3.54
CA GLU A 307 11.61 -9.24 -2.80
C GLU A 307 11.36 -7.75 -2.53
N ASN A 308 10.96 -6.99 -3.56
CA ASN A 308 10.67 -5.57 -3.43
C ASN A 308 9.50 -5.30 -2.47
N ALA A 309 8.44 -6.13 -2.50
CA ALA A 309 7.34 -6.05 -1.54
C ALA A 309 7.82 -6.30 -0.10
N ASN A 310 8.70 -7.29 0.09
CA ASN A 310 9.29 -7.58 1.39
C ASN A 310 10.14 -6.41 1.91
N ASN A 311 10.99 -5.85 1.06
CA ASN A 311 11.85 -4.72 1.40
C ASN A 311 11.01 -3.49 1.77
N SER A 312 9.96 -3.20 1.01
CA SER A 312 9.02 -2.12 1.29
C SER A 312 8.32 -2.30 2.63
N LEU A 313 7.86 -3.50 2.93
CA LEU A 313 7.23 -3.80 4.22
C LEU A 313 8.20 -3.63 5.39
N MET A 314 9.45 -4.07 5.24
CA MET A 314 10.49 -3.90 6.26
C MET A 314 10.81 -2.43 6.51
N VAL A 315 10.90 -1.60 5.47
CA VAL A 315 11.10 -0.15 5.59
C VAL A 315 9.93 0.53 6.31
N LEU A 316 8.67 0.14 5.99
CA LEU A 316 7.49 0.66 6.70
C LEU A 316 7.50 0.31 8.19
N ILE A 317 7.85 -0.93 8.53
CA ILE A 317 7.94 -1.39 9.92
C ILE A 317 9.06 -0.63 10.65
N ALA A 318 10.23 -0.45 10.03
CA ALA A 318 11.34 0.28 10.61
C ALA A 318 10.99 1.76 10.83
N SER A 319 10.37 2.41 9.85
CA SER A 319 9.92 3.80 9.96
C SER A 319 8.85 3.97 11.03
N LYS A 320 7.88 3.06 11.12
CA LYS A 320 6.90 3.02 12.20
C LYS A 320 7.58 2.91 13.58
N LYS A 321 8.54 1.98 13.74
CA LYS A 321 9.29 1.82 14.97
C LYS A 321 10.04 3.10 15.33
N TYR A 322 10.71 3.72 14.37
CA TYR A 322 11.39 4.99 14.57
C TYR A 322 10.45 6.08 15.12
N PHE A 323 9.27 6.25 14.54
CA PHE A 323 8.30 7.24 14.99
C PHE A 323 7.65 6.87 16.33
N SER A 324 7.45 5.59 16.65
CA SER A 324 6.89 5.16 17.93
C SER A 324 7.89 5.35 19.10
N GLU A 325 9.16 5.10 18.88
CA GLU A 325 10.20 5.25 19.92
C GLU A 325 10.61 6.72 20.13
N ASN A 326 10.53 7.55 19.10
CA ASN A 326 10.91 8.96 19.14
C ASN A 326 9.70 9.90 19.33
N THR A 327 8.57 9.37 19.75
CA THR A 327 7.43 10.22 20.14
C THR A 327 7.86 10.99 21.40
N GLU A 328 7.72 12.30 21.34
CA GLU A 328 8.01 13.20 22.48
C GLU A 328 6.99 13.00 23.60
N ALA A 329 6.93 11.81 24.19
CA ALA A 329 6.15 11.53 25.38
C ALA A 329 6.54 12.49 26.54
N LYS A 330 7.73 13.09 26.51
CA LYS A 330 8.18 14.09 27.48
C LYS A 330 7.31 15.37 27.45
N ASN A 331 6.81 15.79 26.30
CA ASN A 331 5.94 16.96 26.23
C ASN A 331 4.52 16.67 26.75
N TRP A 332 4.06 15.42 26.68
CA TRP A 332 2.79 15.00 27.28
C TRP A 332 2.81 15.04 28.79
N VAL A 333 3.92 14.68 29.43
CA VAL A 333 4.10 14.81 30.89
C VAL A 333 4.02 16.28 31.31
N TYR A 334 4.53 17.19 30.49
CA TYR A 334 4.38 18.64 30.73
C TYR A 334 2.92 19.10 30.60
N TYR A 335 2.20 18.62 29.59
CA TYR A 335 0.75 18.91 29.41
C TYR A 335 -0.11 18.31 30.51
N LEU A 336 0.17 17.09 30.95
CA LEU A 336 -0.52 16.47 32.09
C LEU A 336 -0.20 17.18 33.40
N LYS A 337 1.03 17.65 33.62
CA LYS A 337 1.36 18.51 34.78
C LYS A 337 0.62 19.83 34.76
N LEU A 338 0.50 20.48 33.59
CA LEU A 338 -0.28 21.72 33.47
C LEU A 338 -1.78 21.47 33.66
N LYS A 339 -2.33 20.36 33.22
CA LYS A 339 -3.72 19.96 33.47
C LYS A 339 -3.97 19.74 34.95
N ASN A 340 -3.06 19.06 35.65
CA ASN A 340 -3.15 18.87 37.09
C ASN A 340 -3.02 20.19 37.89
N ILE A 341 -2.20 21.14 37.41
CA ILE A 341 -2.08 22.49 37.98
C ILE A 341 -3.40 23.27 37.76
N ALA A 342 -3.98 23.20 36.55
CA ALA A 342 -5.26 23.87 36.26
C ALA A 342 -6.42 23.30 37.08
N VAL A 343 -6.45 21.99 37.33
CA VAL A 343 -7.41 21.32 38.21
C VAL A 343 -7.20 21.78 39.67
N LEU A 344 -5.96 21.84 40.17
CA LEU A 344 -5.62 22.30 41.49
C LEU A 344 -5.99 23.77 41.73
N ILE A 345 -5.83 24.62 40.70
CA ILE A 345 -6.23 26.03 40.74
C ILE A 345 -7.77 26.12 40.80
N ARG A 346 -8.48 25.35 39.97
CA ARG A 346 -9.95 25.32 39.98
C ARG A 346 -10.52 24.87 41.33
N ASP A 347 -9.93 23.83 41.90
CA ASP A 347 -10.38 23.27 43.18
C ASP A 347 -10.06 24.19 44.37
N LYS A 348 -9.04 25.08 44.25
CA LYS A 348 -8.77 26.14 45.22
C LYS A 348 -9.65 27.40 45.07
N ILE A 349 -10.24 27.62 43.91
CA ILE A 349 -11.13 28.76 43.66
C ILE A 349 -12.57 28.41 44.05
N HIS A 350 -12.93 27.14 44.04
CA HIS A 350 -14.29 26.65 44.32
C HIS A 350 -14.44 25.92 45.69
N GLY A 351 -13.40 25.77 46.47
CA GLY A 351 -13.38 25.31 47.86
C GLY A 351 -13.10 26.49 48.80
#